data_eee26e4eb5d8c883248dd9fac0ff52af
#
_entry.id   eee26e4eb5d8c883248dd9fac0ff52af
#
_cell.length_a   1.000
_cell.length_b   1.000
_cell.length_c   1.000
_cell.angle_alpha   90.00
_cell.angle_beta   90.00
_cell.angle_gamma   90.00
#
_symmetry.space_group_name_H-M   'P 1'
#
loop_
_entity.id
_entity.type
_entity.pdbx_description
1 polymer ?
#
loop_
_entity_poly.entity_id
_entity_poly.type
_entity_poly.pdbx_seq_one_letter_code
_entity_poly.pdbx_strand_id
1 'polypeptide(L)'
;MPYCVAISCYPFLTNGLQDLGGLSAKPKNLDSFCGMFCNLVFAVSAQFAGAIATGEFLMYFDYFARKEWGNDYWKRSDEFIEYGSKLKEISKSAGRILLSLNDLKSYSEELDENDSLKSEVKDLLSSYKDGKLSDGSRTIGYNIHQKFQQIVYTLNQPAAARNFQSTFWNISYFDRYYFDGLFHDFVFPDGTAPIWESLSWVQKDFMKWFNEERTKAVLTFPRVYHGEVA
;
A
#
# COMPACT_ATOMS: atom_id res chain seq x y z
N MET A 1 -14.07 17.63 25.32
CA MET A 1 -13.44 17.12 24.09
C MET A 1 -14.23 15.92 23.63
N PRO A 2 -14.66 15.83 22.36
CA PRO A 2 -15.33 14.65 21.81
C PRO A 2 -14.45 13.42 21.95
N TYR A 3 -15.08 12.21 22.17
CA TYR A 3 -14.30 11.02 22.49
C TYR A 3 -13.75 10.34 21.24
N CYS A 4 -14.60 9.90 20.33
CA CYS A 4 -14.22 9.23 19.09
C CYS A 4 -14.85 9.90 17.88
N VAL A 5 -14.26 9.70 16.70
CA VAL A 5 -14.79 10.20 15.43
C VAL A 5 -14.55 9.22 14.30
N ALA A 6 -15.51 9.12 13.38
CA ALA A 6 -15.32 8.55 12.07
C ALA A 6 -15.24 9.68 11.05
N ILE A 7 -14.26 9.65 10.17
CA ILE A 7 -14.04 10.67 9.15
C ILE A 7 -13.97 10.03 7.77
N SER A 8 -14.55 10.70 6.77
CA SER A 8 -14.32 10.35 5.37
C SER A 8 -13.08 11.07 4.86
N CYS A 9 -12.30 10.40 4.05
CA CYS A 9 -11.15 10.99 3.36
C CYS A 9 -11.56 11.81 2.13
N TYR A 10 -12.80 11.73 1.66
CA TYR A 10 -13.27 12.36 0.41
C TYR A 10 -13.04 13.89 0.34
N PRO A 11 -13.40 14.68 1.35
CA PRO A 11 -13.16 16.12 1.33
C PRO A 11 -11.68 16.47 1.17
N PHE A 12 -10.82 15.69 1.77
CA PHE A 12 -9.36 15.92 1.75
C PHE A 12 -8.72 15.50 0.43
N LEU A 13 -9.34 14.58 -0.30
CA LEU A 13 -8.93 14.25 -1.66
C LEU A 13 -9.26 15.35 -2.66
N THR A 14 -10.30 16.11 -2.39
CA THR A 14 -10.74 17.22 -3.26
C THR A 14 -10.05 18.53 -2.93
N ASN A 15 -9.91 18.87 -1.64
CA ASN A 15 -9.48 20.18 -1.16
C ASN A 15 -8.10 20.17 -0.48
N GLY A 16 -7.52 18.98 -0.18
CA GLY A 16 -6.34 18.89 0.68
C GLY A 16 -6.69 19.14 2.16
N LEU A 17 -5.69 19.53 2.96
CA LEU A 17 -5.86 19.77 4.42
C LEU A 17 -6.11 21.24 4.77
N GLN A 18 -6.47 22.09 3.83
CA GLN A 18 -6.62 23.53 4.06
C GLN A 18 -7.67 23.84 5.12
N ASP A 19 -8.79 23.10 5.11
CA ASP A 19 -9.89 23.27 6.07
C ASP A 19 -9.50 22.91 7.52
N LEU A 20 -8.40 22.19 7.71
CA LEU A 20 -7.84 21.84 9.02
C LEU A 20 -6.66 22.74 9.43
N GLY A 21 -6.44 23.84 8.72
CA GLY A 21 -5.29 24.73 8.94
C GLY A 21 -3.97 24.18 8.39
N GLY A 22 -4.01 23.11 7.61
CA GLY A 22 -2.84 22.53 6.95
C GLY A 22 -2.55 23.22 5.62
N LEU A 23 -1.29 23.17 5.18
CA LEU A 23 -0.84 23.71 3.90
C LEU A 23 -0.80 22.69 2.77
N SER A 24 -1.20 21.44 3.03
CA SER A 24 -1.15 20.35 2.04
C SER A 24 -2.24 20.51 0.98
N ALA A 25 -1.82 20.58 -0.28
CA ALA A 25 -2.71 20.47 -1.43
C ALA A 25 -3.28 19.04 -1.55
N LYS A 26 -4.31 18.88 -2.39
CA LYS A 26 -4.86 17.55 -2.69
C LYS A 26 -3.79 16.60 -3.21
N PRO A 27 -3.82 15.32 -2.82
CA PRO A 27 -2.82 14.34 -3.25
C PRO A 27 -2.96 14.02 -4.75
N LYS A 28 -1.82 13.80 -5.41
CA LYS A 28 -1.76 13.50 -6.83
C LYS A 28 -1.39 12.05 -7.15
N ASN A 29 -0.68 11.39 -6.24
CA ASN A 29 -0.17 10.03 -6.36
C ASN A 29 -0.23 9.32 -5.02
N LEU A 30 0.10 8.04 -4.98
CA LEU A 30 0.04 7.21 -3.78
C LEU A 30 0.94 7.76 -2.66
N ASP A 31 2.14 8.23 -2.98
CA ASP A 31 3.07 8.77 -1.98
C ASP A 31 2.51 10.02 -1.28
N SER A 32 2.00 10.97 -2.07
CA SER A 32 1.39 12.18 -1.53
C SER A 32 0.10 11.89 -0.75
N PHE A 33 -0.67 10.86 -1.15
CA PHE A 33 -1.81 10.39 -0.38
C PHE A 33 -1.39 9.83 0.98
N CYS A 34 -0.38 8.96 1.03
CA CYS A 34 0.11 8.37 2.27
C CYS A 34 0.59 9.46 3.26
N GLY A 35 1.35 10.44 2.76
CA GLY A 35 1.81 11.57 3.59
C GLY A 35 0.66 12.45 4.09
N MET A 36 -0.29 12.81 3.20
CA MET A 36 -1.47 13.57 3.58
C MET A 36 -2.33 12.82 4.59
N PHE A 37 -2.51 11.51 4.39
CA PHE A 37 -3.30 10.66 5.28
C PHE A 37 -2.73 10.64 6.71
N CYS A 38 -1.43 10.47 6.87
CA CYS A 38 -0.78 10.54 8.19
C CYS A 38 -1.02 11.90 8.85
N ASN A 39 -0.85 12.99 8.10
CA ASN A 39 -1.09 14.35 8.61
C ASN A 39 -2.55 14.57 9.00
N LEU A 40 -3.50 14.08 8.20
CA LEU A 40 -4.93 14.13 8.51
C LEU A 40 -5.23 13.40 9.84
N VAL A 41 -4.75 12.18 9.98
CA VAL A 41 -4.99 11.39 11.20
C VAL A 41 -4.36 12.07 12.42
N PHE A 42 -3.17 12.64 12.32
CA PHE A 42 -2.56 13.41 13.41
C PHE A 42 -3.35 14.69 13.74
N ALA A 43 -3.75 15.46 12.74
CA ALA A 43 -4.51 16.70 12.96
C ALA A 43 -5.85 16.44 13.66
N VAL A 44 -6.58 15.41 13.23
CA VAL A 44 -7.83 15.01 13.86
C VAL A 44 -7.58 14.42 15.25
N SER A 45 -6.54 13.60 15.43
CA SER A 45 -6.21 12.99 16.72
C SER A 45 -5.89 14.01 17.81
N ALA A 46 -5.42 15.18 17.44
CA ALA A 46 -5.17 16.27 18.39
C ALA A 46 -6.47 16.85 18.99
N GLN A 47 -7.61 16.66 18.34
CA GLN A 47 -8.90 17.23 18.73
C GLN A 47 -9.83 16.22 19.41
N PHE A 48 -9.51 14.93 19.40
CA PHE A 48 -10.35 13.86 19.96
C PHE A 48 -9.58 13.03 20.99
N ALA A 49 -10.23 12.67 22.07
CA ALA A 49 -9.61 11.89 23.16
C ALA A 49 -9.50 10.40 22.83
N GLY A 50 -10.35 9.89 21.97
CA GLY A 50 -10.46 8.46 21.64
C GLY A 50 -9.95 8.10 20.24
N ALA A 51 -10.63 7.15 19.62
CA ALA A 51 -10.25 6.59 18.34
C ALA A 51 -10.69 7.45 17.15
N ILE A 52 -9.91 7.38 16.09
CA ILE A 52 -10.23 7.92 14.77
C ILE A 52 -10.46 6.75 13.83
N ALA A 53 -11.66 6.63 13.28
CA ALA A 53 -11.99 5.64 12.27
C ALA A 53 -11.93 6.27 10.88
N THR A 54 -11.14 5.65 9.99
CA THR A 54 -11.06 5.95 8.56
C THR A 54 -11.40 4.68 7.79
N GLY A 55 -12.69 4.28 7.82
CA GLY A 55 -13.13 3.00 7.26
C GLY A 55 -12.73 2.80 5.81
N GLU A 56 -12.74 3.87 5.03
CA GLU A 56 -12.47 3.87 3.59
C GLU A 56 -10.98 3.88 3.22
N PHE A 57 -10.06 3.85 4.19
CA PHE A 57 -8.62 4.03 3.95
C PHE A 57 -8.08 3.13 2.83
N LEU A 58 -8.35 1.81 2.90
CA LEU A 58 -7.84 0.87 1.89
C LEU A 58 -8.48 1.08 0.51
N MET A 59 -9.72 1.59 0.44
CA MET A 59 -10.35 1.96 -0.82
C MET A 59 -9.64 3.14 -1.50
N TYR A 60 -9.24 4.15 -0.74
CA TYR A 60 -8.47 5.28 -1.28
C TYR A 60 -7.03 4.90 -1.59
N PHE A 61 -6.44 4.02 -0.80
CA PHE A 61 -5.13 3.46 -1.11
C PHE A 61 -5.15 2.73 -2.45
N ASP A 62 -6.15 1.85 -2.67
CA ASP A 62 -6.37 1.16 -3.94
C ASP A 62 -6.57 2.13 -5.11
N TYR A 63 -7.35 3.18 -4.91
CA TYR A 63 -7.56 4.22 -5.93
C TYR A 63 -6.24 4.84 -6.40
N PHE A 64 -5.36 5.23 -5.48
CA PHE A 64 -4.07 5.81 -5.85
C PHE A 64 -3.08 4.77 -6.40
N ALA A 65 -3.13 3.53 -5.93
CA ALA A 65 -2.34 2.44 -6.51
C ALA A 65 -2.74 2.16 -7.96
N ARG A 66 -4.05 2.15 -8.25
CA ARG A 66 -4.55 2.03 -9.63
C ARG A 66 -4.15 3.19 -10.53
N LYS A 67 -4.12 4.40 -10.00
CA LYS A 67 -3.63 5.58 -10.76
C LYS A 67 -2.15 5.49 -11.09
N GLU A 68 -1.36 4.88 -10.24
CA GLU A 68 0.10 4.79 -10.40
C GLU A 68 0.51 3.62 -11.29
N TRP A 69 -0.13 2.46 -11.13
CA TRP A 69 0.28 1.20 -11.78
C TRP A 69 -0.79 0.56 -12.67
N GLY A 70 -1.94 1.20 -12.85
CA GLY A 70 -3.05 0.68 -13.66
C GLY A 70 -4.05 -0.17 -12.87
N ASN A 71 -5.24 -0.37 -13.45
CA ASN A 71 -6.37 -1.03 -12.77
C ASN A 71 -6.13 -2.51 -12.44
N ASP A 72 -5.15 -3.12 -13.06
CA ASP A 72 -4.78 -4.53 -12.93
C ASP A 72 -3.47 -4.75 -12.16
N TYR A 73 -2.93 -3.72 -11.47
CA TYR A 73 -1.66 -3.76 -10.74
C TYR A 73 -1.57 -4.94 -9.76
N TRP A 74 -2.70 -5.32 -9.19
CA TRP A 74 -2.80 -6.42 -8.26
C TRP A 74 -2.50 -7.81 -8.89
N LYS A 75 -2.71 -7.98 -10.21
CA LYS A 75 -2.30 -9.16 -10.98
C LYS A 75 -0.81 -9.15 -11.32
N ARG A 76 -0.20 -7.98 -11.29
CA ARG A 76 1.17 -7.70 -11.70
C ARG A 76 2.04 -7.28 -10.52
N SER A 77 1.68 -7.70 -9.30
CA SER A 77 2.40 -7.33 -8.08
C SER A 77 3.86 -7.79 -8.05
N ASP A 78 4.23 -8.78 -8.86
CA ASP A 78 5.59 -9.29 -9.06
C ASP A 78 6.39 -8.58 -10.19
N GLU A 79 5.77 -7.62 -10.89
CA GLU A 79 6.48 -6.81 -11.89
C GLU A 79 7.46 -5.85 -11.24
N PHE A 80 8.66 -5.77 -11.84
CA PHE A 80 9.70 -4.84 -11.42
C PHE A 80 9.38 -3.44 -11.90
N ILE A 81 9.39 -2.48 -11.01
CA ILE A 81 9.27 -1.05 -11.29
C ILE A 81 10.58 -0.30 -11.04
N GLU A 82 11.50 -0.91 -10.32
CA GLU A 82 12.88 -0.45 -10.18
C GLU A 82 13.82 -1.59 -10.58
N TYR A 83 14.79 -1.29 -11.41
CA TYR A 83 15.75 -2.24 -11.95
C TYR A 83 17.15 -1.93 -11.40
N GLY A 84 17.71 -2.87 -10.66
CA GLY A 84 19.10 -2.84 -10.23
C GLY A 84 20.09 -3.13 -11.37
N SER A 85 21.37 -3.06 -11.07
CA SER A 85 22.43 -3.21 -12.09
C SER A 85 22.44 -4.61 -12.68
N LYS A 86 22.37 -5.66 -11.84
CA LYS A 86 22.41 -7.05 -12.31
C LYS A 86 21.20 -7.41 -13.17
N LEU A 87 20.00 -7.05 -12.76
CA LEU A 87 18.79 -7.32 -13.55
C LEU A 87 18.82 -6.60 -14.91
N LYS A 88 19.40 -5.39 -14.98
CA LYS A 88 19.62 -4.68 -16.24
C LYS A 88 20.60 -5.42 -17.16
N GLU A 89 21.71 -5.89 -16.63
CA GLU A 89 22.72 -6.65 -17.37
C GLU A 89 22.16 -7.98 -17.90
N ILE A 90 21.45 -8.71 -17.05
CA ILE A 90 20.77 -9.96 -17.42
C ILE A 90 19.72 -9.70 -18.52
N SER A 91 18.89 -8.65 -18.38
CA SER A 91 17.90 -8.28 -19.41
C SER A 91 18.57 -7.93 -20.74
N LYS A 92 19.72 -7.24 -20.71
CA LYS A 92 20.52 -6.95 -21.92
C LYS A 92 21.05 -8.22 -22.56
N SER A 93 21.57 -9.14 -21.78
CA SER A 93 22.09 -10.45 -22.27
C SER A 93 20.96 -11.32 -22.83
N ALA A 94 19.77 -11.26 -22.23
CA ALA A 94 18.56 -11.93 -22.72
C ALA A 94 18.01 -11.34 -24.04
N GLY A 95 18.46 -10.15 -24.45
CA GLY A 95 17.91 -9.42 -25.60
C GLY A 95 16.47 -8.94 -25.42
N ARG A 96 15.94 -9.00 -24.20
CA ARG A 96 14.58 -8.60 -23.82
C ARG A 96 14.54 -8.03 -22.41
N ILE A 97 13.55 -7.17 -22.13
CA ILE A 97 13.32 -6.68 -20.77
C ILE A 97 12.60 -7.79 -19.98
N LEU A 98 13.17 -8.18 -18.84
CA LEU A 98 12.56 -9.10 -17.88
C LEU A 98 11.68 -8.29 -16.93
N LEU A 99 10.39 -8.25 -17.22
CA LEU A 99 9.44 -7.34 -16.54
C LEU A 99 9.05 -7.81 -15.15
N SER A 100 9.10 -9.12 -14.89
CA SER A 100 8.61 -9.69 -13.64
C SER A 100 9.55 -10.74 -13.06
N LEU A 101 9.31 -11.13 -11.81
CA LEU A 101 9.99 -12.26 -11.19
C LEU A 101 9.76 -13.56 -11.98
N ASN A 102 8.56 -13.73 -12.56
CA ASN A 102 8.24 -14.89 -13.38
C ASN A 102 9.03 -14.90 -14.68
N ASP A 103 9.21 -13.73 -15.34
CA ASP A 103 10.07 -13.63 -16.52
C ASP A 103 11.52 -14.01 -16.21
N LEU A 104 12.03 -13.56 -15.06
CA LEU A 104 13.39 -13.90 -14.63
C LEU A 104 13.55 -15.40 -14.33
N LYS A 105 12.54 -16.04 -13.74
CA LYS A 105 12.50 -17.50 -13.53
C LYS A 105 12.47 -18.25 -14.85
N SER A 106 11.55 -17.89 -15.75
CA SER A 106 11.44 -18.51 -17.08
C SER A 106 12.75 -18.40 -17.86
N TYR A 107 13.38 -17.21 -17.81
CA TYR A 107 14.68 -17.03 -18.44
C TYR A 107 15.76 -17.93 -17.84
N SER A 108 15.78 -18.13 -16.53
CA SER A 108 16.68 -19.08 -15.87
C SER A 108 16.50 -20.52 -16.38
N GLU A 109 15.29 -20.90 -16.73
CA GLU A 109 14.96 -22.23 -17.28
C GLU A 109 15.36 -22.38 -18.75
N GLU A 110 15.34 -21.30 -19.53
CA GLU A 110 15.75 -21.25 -20.92
C GLU A 110 17.27 -21.43 -21.12
N LEU A 111 18.08 -21.08 -20.12
CA LEU A 111 19.55 -21.13 -20.19
C LEU A 111 20.06 -22.57 -20.00
N ASP A 112 21.13 -22.93 -20.76
CA ASP A 112 21.82 -24.19 -20.61
C ASP A 112 22.50 -24.32 -19.24
N GLU A 113 22.60 -25.57 -18.70
CA GLU A 113 23.19 -25.80 -17.36
C GLU A 113 24.65 -25.36 -17.26
N ASN A 114 25.38 -25.32 -18.39
CA ASN A 114 26.78 -24.92 -18.42
C ASN A 114 26.97 -23.41 -18.71
N ASP A 115 25.89 -22.63 -18.84
CA ASP A 115 25.98 -21.21 -19.07
C ASP A 115 26.33 -20.48 -17.75
N SER A 116 27.41 -19.70 -17.78
CA SER A 116 27.80 -18.89 -16.60
C SER A 116 26.71 -17.92 -16.18
N LEU A 117 25.91 -17.41 -17.12
CA LEU A 117 24.78 -16.52 -16.87
C LEU A 117 23.67 -17.21 -16.06
N LYS A 118 23.49 -18.53 -16.22
CA LYS A 118 22.51 -19.29 -15.43
C LYS A 118 22.81 -19.25 -13.94
N SER A 119 24.08 -19.36 -13.55
CA SER A 119 24.49 -19.23 -12.16
C SER A 119 24.18 -17.85 -11.61
N GLU A 120 24.48 -16.79 -12.37
CA GLU A 120 24.20 -15.41 -11.95
C GLU A 120 22.70 -15.14 -11.77
N VAL A 121 21.88 -15.67 -12.70
CA VAL A 121 20.41 -15.57 -12.60
C VAL A 121 19.87 -16.33 -11.41
N LYS A 122 20.37 -17.56 -11.16
CA LYS A 122 19.99 -18.36 -9.98
C LYS A 122 20.37 -17.66 -8.67
N ASP A 123 21.55 -17.06 -8.60
CA ASP A 123 22.01 -16.32 -7.42
C ASP A 123 21.13 -15.09 -7.17
N LEU A 124 20.80 -14.36 -8.24
CA LEU A 124 19.90 -13.20 -8.13
C LEU A 124 18.50 -13.63 -7.69
N LEU A 125 17.94 -14.69 -8.27
CA LEU A 125 16.64 -15.27 -7.87
C LEU A 125 16.64 -15.74 -6.41
N SER A 126 17.72 -16.38 -5.96
CA SER A 126 17.85 -16.86 -4.57
C SER A 126 17.85 -15.72 -3.55
N SER A 127 18.25 -14.52 -3.98
CA SER A 127 18.25 -13.32 -3.17
C SER A 127 16.86 -12.66 -3.03
N TYR A 128 15.86 -13.16 -3.75
CA TYR A 128 14.51 -12.56 -3.72
C TYR A 128 13.89 -12.67 -2.34
N LYS A 129 13.53 -11.53 -1.79
CA LYS A 129 12.85 -11.44 -0.50
C LYS A 129 11.88 -10.28 -0.49
N ASP A 130 10.63 -10.57 -0.14
CA ASP A 130 9.56 -9.57 0.07
C ASP A 130 9.41 -8.56 -1.09
N GLY A 131 9.55 -9.02 -2.34
CA GLY A 131 9.43 -8.18 -3.53
C GLY A 131 10.70 -7.44 -3.97
N LYS A 132 11.85 -7.74 -3.36
CA LYS A 132 13.13 -7.11 -3.64
C LYS A 132 14.21 -8.15 -3.96
N LEU A 133 15.13 -7.80 -4.88
CA LEU A 133 16.36 -8.53 -5.17
C LEU A 133 17.59 -7.85 -4.53
N SER A 134 18.69 -8.60 -4.39
CA SER A 134 19.92 -8.11 -3.76
C SER A 134 20.57 -6.94 -4.50
N ASP A 135 20.34 -6.82 -5.81
CA ASP A 135 20.86 -5.72 -6.65
C ASP A 135 20.05 -4.41 -6.52
N GLY A 136 19.03 -4.41 -5.66
CA GLY A 136 18.15 -3.27 -5.45
C GLY A 136 16.91 -3.22 -6.33
N SER A 137 16.70 -4.20 -7.23
CA SER A 137 15.45 -4.30 -8.01
C SER A 137 14.26 -4.49 -7.09
N ARG A 138 13.14 -3.81 -7.41
CA ARG A 138 11.92 -3.79 -6.57
C ARG A 138 10.68 -3.96 -7.41
N THR A 139 9.72 -4.73 -6.88
CA THR A 139 8.43 -4.97 -7.51
C THR A 139 7.36 -3.98 -7.05
N ILE A 140 6.22 -3.98 -7.74
CA ILE A 140 5.00 -3.25 -7.31
C ILE A 140 4.62 -3.67 -5.89
N GLY A 141 4.59 -4.98 -5.59
CA GLY A 141 4.26 -5.50 -4.26
C GLY A 141 5.19 -4.99 -3.16
N TYR A 142 6.50 -4.91 -3.44
CA TYR A 142 7.44 -4.30 -2.50
C TYR A 142 7.08 -2.85 -2.17
N ASN A 143 6.77 -2.05 -3.19
CA ASN A 143 6.42 -0.63 -3.00
C ASN A 143 5.11 -0.46 -2.22
N ILE A 144 4.12 -1.32 -2.47
CA ILE A 144 2.87 -1.35 -1.68
C ILE A 144 3.18 -1.60 -0.21
N HIS A 145 3.99 -2.62 0.10
CA HIS A 145 4.38 -2.92 1.48
C HIS A 145 5.18 -1.80 2.14
N GLN A 146 6.03 -1.10 1.37
CA GLN A 146 6.74 0.09 1.89
C GLN A 146 5.76 1.22 2.25
N LYS A 147 4.67 1.41 1.49
CA LYS A 147 3.64 2.40 1.83
C LYS A 147 2.82 1.97 3.06
N PHE A 148 2.48 0.70 3.19
CA PHE A 148 1.86 0.17 4.41
C PHE A 148 2.77 0.41 5.62
N GLN A 149 4.06 0.09 5.50
CA GLN A 149 5.03 0.29 6.55
C GLN A 149 5.14 1.78 6.93
N GLN A 150 5.27 2.67 5.95
CA GLN A 150 5.33 4.11 6.17
C GLN A 150 4.15 4.60 7.01
N ILE A 151 2.91 4.24 6.64
CA ILE A 151 1.70 4.69 7.33
C ILE A 151 1.59 4.08 8.72
N VAL A 152 1.69 2.75 8.81
CA VAL A 152 1.47 2.03 10.06
C VAL A 152 2.51 2.41 11.11
N TYR A 153 3.79 2.46 10.73
CA TYR A 153 4.84 2.84 11.67
C TYR A 153 4.75 4.32 12.06
N THR A 154 4.42 5.21 11.11
CA THR A 154 4.23 6.63 11.43
C THR A 154 3.10 6.84 12.44
N LEU A 155 1.96 6.19 12.25
CA LEU A 155 0.81 6.35 13.14
C LEU A 155 0.95 5.61 14.49
N ASN A 156 1.83 4.63 14.58
CA ASN A 156 2.17 3.97 15.83
C ASN A 156 3.24 4.71 16.64
N GLN A 157 3.87 5.76 16.09
CA GLN A 157 4.81 6.58 16.84
C GLN A 157 4.07 7.40 17.91
N PRO A 158 4.68 7.58 19.11
CA PRO A 158 4.18 8.50 20.10
C PRO A 158 4.11 9.92 19.55
N ALA A 159 2.94 10.54 19.55
CA ALA A 159 2.73 11.90 19.06
C ALA A 159 2.64 12.90 20.22
N ALA A 160 3.38 14.01 20.14
CA ALA A 160 3.37 15.07 21.16
C ALA A 160 1.95 15.66 21.36
N ALA A 161 1.18 15.81 20.28
CA ALA A 161 -0.22 16.26 20.33
C ALA A 161 -1.15 15.36 21.15
N ARG A 162 -0.74 14.15 21.48
CA ARG A 162 -1.46 13.17 22.31
C ARG A 162 -0.70 12.78 23.58
N ASN A 163 0.06 13.68 24.15
CA ASN A 163 0.88 13.41 25.33
C ASN A 163 1.79 12.17 25.15
N PHE A 164 2.41 12.05 23.99
CA PHE A 164 3.28 10.93 23.60
C PHE A 164 2.59 9.55 23.57
N GLN A 165 1.29 9.50 23.36
CA GLN A 165 0.57 8.28 23.05
C GLN A 165 0.48 8.06 21.54
N SER A 166 0.44 6.80 21.11
CA SER A 166 0.15 6.44 19.73
C SER A 166 -1.28 6.84 19.36
N THR A 167 -1.49 7.15 18.08
CA THR A 167 -2.82 7.48 17.58
C THR A 167 -3.73 6.25 17.54
N PHE A 168 -4.89 6.32 18.18
CA PHE A 168 -5.89 5.25 18.14
C PHE A 168 -6.61 5.27 16.80
N TRP A 169 -6.03 4.58 15.83
CA TRP A 169 -6.52 4.55 14.47
C TRP A 169 -7.22 3.23 14.16
N ASN A 170 -8.36 3.33 13.47
CA ASN A 170 -9.18 2.18 13.05
C ASN A 170 -9.44 2.25 11.55
N ILE A 171 -9.43 1.09 10.89
CA ILE A 171 -9.82 0.91 9.49
C ILE A 171 -10.92 -0.16 9.39
N SER A 172 -11.67 -0.15 8.30
CA SER A 172 -12.63 -1.19 8.00
C SER A 172 -12.11 -2.13 6.91
N TYR A 173 -12.57 -3.37 7.00
CA TYR A 173 -12.41 -4.40 6.01
C TYR A 173 -13.80 -4.75 5.49
N PHE A 174 -13.98 -4.76 4.18
CA PHE A 174 -15.27 -4.99 3.54
C PHE A 174 -15.31 -6.36 2.90
N ASP A 175 -16.42 -7.08 3.05
CA ASP A 175 -16.80 -8.17 2.17
C ASP A 175 -17.46 -7.62 0.88
N ARG A 176 -17.77 -8.48 -0.06
CA ARG A 176 -18.39 -8.10 -1.32
C ARG A 176 -19.77 -7.46 -1.14
N TYR A 177 -20.57 -8.02 -0.26
CA TYR A 177 -21.92 -7.54 -0.02
C TYR A 177 -21.94 -6.12 0.57
N TYR A 178 -21.07 -5.91 1.56
CA TYR A 178 -20.92 -4.60 2.20
C TYR A 178 -20.33 -3.56 1.24
N PHE A 179 -19.38 -3.99 0.42
CA PHE A 179 -18.81 -3.12 -0.64
C PHE A 179 -19.88 -2.68 -1.63
N ASP A 180 -20.68 -3.59 -2.16
CA ASP A 180 -21.75 -3.28 -3.12
C ASP A 180 -22.82 -2.37 -2.50
N GLY A 181 -23.14 -2.56 -1.20
CA GLY A 181 -24.11 -1.71 -0.49
C GLY A 181 -23.61 -0.29 -0.21
N LEU A 182 -22.33 -0.10 0.09
CA LEU A 182 -21.76 1.21 0.43
C LEU A 182 -21.26 2.01 -0.77
N PHE A 183 -20.72 1.32 -1.79
CA PHE A 183 -19.96 1.97 -2.84
C PHE A 183 -20.58 1.80 -4.24
N HIS A 184 -21.82 1.31 -4.34
CA HIS A 184 -22.52 1.13 -5.62
C HIS A 184 -22.53 2.40 -6.49
N ASP A 185 -22.87 3.52 -5.90
CA ASP A 185 -22.95 4.83 -6.59
C ASP A 185 -21.77 5.74 -6.29
N PHE A 186 -20.75 5.22 -5.63
CA PHE A 186 -19.60 6.03 -5.25
C PHE A 186 -18.69 6.29 -6.45
N VAL A 187 -18.26 7.53 -6.60
CA VAL A 187 -17.25 7.95 -7.59
C VAL A 187 -16.13 8.76 -6.93
N PHE A 188 -14.91 8.50 -7.33
CA PHE A 188 -13.76 9.30 -6.94
C PHE A 188 -13.80 10.68 -7.61
N PRO A 189 -12.96 11.66 -7.15
CA PRO A 189 -12.94 13.01 -7.71
C PRO A 189 -12.67 13.11 -9.21
N ASP A 190 -12.10 12.06 -9.82
CA ASP A 190 -11.83 11.97 -11.26
C ASP A 190 -12.95 11.23 -12.04
N GLY A 191 -14.06 10.90 -11.39
CA GLY A 191 -15.20 10.21 -11.98
C GLY A 191 -15.05 8.68 -12.10
N THR A 192 -13.95 8.09 -11.64
CA THR A 192 -13.77 6.64 -11.62
C THR A 192 -14.47 6.01 -10.42
N ALA A 193 -14.91 4.74 -10.57
CA ALA A 193 -15.52 3.97 -9.50
C ALA A 193 -14.50 3.08 -8.75
N PRO A 194 -14.79 2.67 -7.51
CA PRO A 194 -14.05 1.60 -6.84
C PRO A 194 -14.15 0.28 -7.61
N ILE A 195 -13.10 -0.53 -7.54
CA ILE A 195 -13.05 -1.85 -8.18
C ILE A 195 -12.89 -2.90 -7.06
N TRP A 196 -13.87 -3.80 -6.96
CA TRP A 196 -13.86 -4.82 -5.91
C TRP A 196 -12.64 -5.74 -5.97
N GLU A 197 -12.26 -6.18 -7.16
CA GLU A 197 -11.19 -7.15 -7.35
C GLU A 197 -9.85 -6.62 -6.82
N SER A 198 -9.51 -5.36 -7.13
CA SER A 198 -8.29 -4.73 -6.62
C SER A 198 -8.39 -4.39 -5.12
N LEU A 199 -9.54 -3.87 -4.67
CA LEU A 199 -9.75 -3.59 -3.25
C LEU A 199 -9.69 -4.87 -2.42
N SER A 200 -10.35 -5.94 -2.83
CA SER A 200 -10.32 -7.23 -2.14
C SER A 200 -8.90 -7.78 -2.02
N TRP A 201 -8.11 -7.62 -3.10
CA TRP A 201 -6.70 -8.03 -3.08
C TRP A 201 -5.90 -7.18 -2.09
N VAL A 202 -6.00 -5.85 -2.16
CA VAL A 202 -5.23 -4.95 -1.28
C VAL A 202 -5.59 -5.13 0.20
N GLN A 203 -6.85 -5.41 0.50
CA GLN A 203 -7.30 -5.72 1.85
C GLN A 203 -6.63 -7.00 2.38
N LYS A 204 -6.62 -8.06 1.58
CA LYS A 204 -5.97 -9.35 1.95
C LYS A 204 -4.46 -9.18 2.10
N ASP A 205 -3.84 -8.47 1.18
CA ASP A 205 -2.39 -8.22 1.19
C ASP A 205 -1.98 -7.37 2.41
N PHE A 206 -2.75 -6.32 2.72
CA PHE A 206 -2.55 -5.51 3.93
C PHE A 206 -2.65 -6.36 5.21
N MET A 207 -3.68 -7.20 5.33
CA MET A 207 -3.87 -8.05 6.51
C MET A 207 -2.75 -9.07 6.66
N LYS A 208 -2.32 -9.71 5.56
CA LYS A 208 -1.18 -10.63 5.56
C LYS A 208 0.08 -9.91 6.01
N TRP A 209 0.43 -8.81 5.35
CA TRP A 209 1.59 -7.99 5.68
C TRP A 209 1.55 -7.51 7.14
N PHE A 210 0.42 -6.98 7.60
CA PHE A 210 0.28 -6.45 8.96
C PHE A 210 0.43 -7.53 10.04
N ASN A 211 -0.12 -8.73 9.81
CA ASN A 211 0.06 -9.85 10.72
C ASN A 211 1.52 -10.31 10.80
N GLU A 212 2.23 -10.37 9.67
CA GLU A 212 3.66 -10.66 9.63
C GLU A 212 4.48 -9.57 10.33
N GLU A 213 4.15 -8.31 10.11
CA GLU A 213 4.87 -7.18 10.69
C GLU A 213 4.71 -7.08 12.21
N ARG A 214 3.54 -7.44 12.74
CA ARG A 214 3.30 -7.52 14.20
C ARG A 214 4.13 -8.59 14.91
N THR A 215 4.69 -9.54 14.21
CA THR A 215 5.64 -10.49 14.80
C THR A 215 7.04 -9.88 14.97
N LYS A 216 7.34 -8.81 14.25
CA LYS A 216 8.66 -8.12 14.24
C LYS A 216 8.67 -6.89 15.15
N ALA A 217 7.53 -6.21 15.30
CA ALA A 217 7.41 -4.97 16.07
C ALA A 217 6.09 -4.91 16.85
N VAL A 218 6.10 -4.20 17.97
CA VAL A 218 4.86 -3.94 18.74
C VAL A 218 4.04 -2.88 18.00
N LEU A 219 3.10 -3.33 17.18
CA LEU A 219 2.17 -2.48 16.43
C LEU A 219 0.77 -2.66 17.01
N THR A 220 0.24 -1.61 17.64
CA THR A 220 -1.06 -1.62 18.28
C THR A 220 -2.18 -1.26 17.31
N PHE A 221 -1.89 -0.39 16.34
CA PHE A 221 -2.84 0.15 15.37
C PHE A 221 -2.35 -0.06 13.93
N PRO A 222 -3.26 -0.16 12.94
CA PRO A 222 -4.71 0.02 13.08
C PRO A 222 -5.40 -1.15 13.77
N ARG A 223 -6.57 -0.89 14.39
CA ARG A 223 -7.56 -1.93 14.65
C ARG A 223 -8.42 -2.09 13.41
N VAL A 224 -8.64 -3.33 13.00
CA VAL A 224 -9.43 -3.67 11.81
C VAL A 224 -10.79 -4.16 12.26
N TYR A 225 -11.84 -3.56 11.71
CA TYR A 225 -13.21 -4.00 11.92
C TYR A 225 -13.72 -4.67 10.66
N HIS A 226 -14.24 -5.87 10.80
CA HIS A 226 -14.97 -6.55 9.75
C HIS A 226 -16.39 -5.98 9.67
N GLY A 227 -16.77 -5.52 8.48
CA GLY A 227 -18.15 -5.27 8.15
C GLY A 227 -18.79 -6.58 7.69
N GLU A 228 -19.11 -7.47 8.64
CA GLU A 228 -19.98 -8.61 8.38
C GLU A 228 -21.42 -8.18 8.70
N VAL A 229 -22.30 -8.41 7.75
CA VAL A 229 -23.75 -8.33 8.01
C VAL A 229 -24.16 -9.65 8.64
N ALA A 230 -24.64 -9.56 9.90
CA ALA A 230 -25.24 -10.70 10.58
C ALA A 230 -26.56 -11.14 9.90
#